data_476169bfb8fd5ddd880372af7ad7963f
#
_entry.id   476169bfb8fd5ddd880372af7ad7963f
#
_cell.length_a   1.000
_cell.length_b   1.000
_cell.length_c   1.000
_cell.angle_alpha   90.00
_cell.angle_beta   90.00
_cell.angle_gamma   90.00
#
_symmetry.space_group_name_H-M   'P 1'
#
loop_
_entity.id
_entity.type
_entity.pdbx_description
1 polymer ?
#
loop_
_entity_poly.entity_id
_entity_poly.type
_entity_poly.pdbx_seq_one_letter_code
_entity_poly.pdbx_strand_id
1 'polypeptide(L)'
;MAVFYILVIMLMRVVQSLYSKRACLALPDGMTAYIDYLTLSNVLAAAFAAVSLVISADFSGFNAEAFVIAMFSGTFLALGSYCGIKALLGGTIVLSSICSTAGLIVPCILGAIFLNEPMSPIQIVFIAVLLFSTVLLMKSSHDLFGSLTPKTVLCLFGNFFTNGMVMFCQKLFGIRQPDGNVSLFSMLTFLIPAVMLAVISLTMHAKGQENTQKLPKKIWVYAAFLAFAVFVIQQFVTLLSPKVSSAVLFSFVNGGATVIAAAVGAAVYREKLTLRSSVGIVLAVASMICIKIFE
;
A
#
# COMPACT_ATOMS: atom_id res chain seq x y z
N MET A 1 11.62 17.02 -11.56
CA MET A 1 10.86 15.81 -11.91
C MET A 1 10.53 14.95 -10.70
N ALA A 2 11.53 14.50 -9.87
CA ALA A 2 11.26 13.61 -8.72
C ALA A 2 10.24 14.18 -7.71
N VAL A 3 10.35 15.46 -7.33
CA VAL A 3 9.41 16.11 -6.40
C VAL A 3 7.96 16.08 -6.95
N PHE A 4 7.78 16.34 -8.23
CA PHE A 4 6.46 16.28 -8.88
C PHE A 4 5.85 14.87 -8.76
N TYR A 5 6.63 13.81 -9.05
CA TYR A 5 6.15 12.44 -8.93
C TYR A 5 5.79 12.08 -7.49
N ILE A 6 6.59 12.51 -6.51
CA ILE A 6 6.29 12.30 -5.09
C ILE A 6 4.95 12.97 -4.71
N LEU A 7 4.72 14.21 -5.15
CA LEU A 7 3.46 14.92 -4.88
C LEU A 7 2.26 14.19 -5.51
N VAL A 8 2.40 13.70 -6.75
CA VAL A 8 1.34 12.91 -7.40
C VAL A 8 1.07 11.62 -6.64
N ILE A 9 2.13 10.89 -6.21
CA ILE A 9 1.98 9.68 -5.39
C ILE A 9 1.23 9.99 -4.10
N MET A 10 1.62 11.06 -3.39
CA MET A 10 0.96 11.47 -2.14
C MET A 10 -0.52 11.80 -2.36
N LEU A 11 -0.86 12.51 -3.44
CA LEU A 11 -2.24 12.81 -3.81
C LEU A 11 -3.03 11.52 -4.10
N MET A 12 -2.46 10.61 -4.87
CA MET A 12 -3.10 9.33 -5.21
C MET A 12 -3.27 8.43 -3.96
N ARG A 13 -2.37 8.50 -2.99
CA ARG A 13 -2.54 7.83 -1.69
C ARG A 13 -3.75 8.36 -0.92
N VAL A 14 -4.02 9.66 -0.99
CA VAL A 14 -5.25 10.25 -0.40
C VAL A 14 -6.49 9.70 -1.09
N VAL A 15 -6.49 9.71 -2.44
CA VAL A 15 -7.59 9.13 -3.24
C VAL A 15 -7.81 7.67 -2.85
N GLN A 16 -6.74 6.87 -2.78
CA GLN A 16 -6.77 5.48 -2.33
C GLN A 16 -7.43 5.36 -0.95
N SER A 17 -6.98 6.14 0.04
CA SER A 17 -7.49 6.11 1.42
C SER A 17 -8.98 6.48 1.47
N LEU A 18 -9.39 7.54 0.77
CA LEU A 18 -10.78 8.01 0.73
C LEU A 18 -11.72 6.95 0.15
N TYR A 19 -11.37 6.38 -1.00
CA TYR A 19 -12.23 5.40 -1.68
C TYR A 19 -12.20 4.04 -0.98
N SER A 20 -11.08 3.63 -0.38
CA SER A 20 -11.05 2.45 0.50
C SER A 20 -11.99 2.61 1.69
N LYS A 21 -11.97 3.77 2.38
CA LYS A 21 -12.86 4.05 3.51
C LYS A 21 -14.34 4.03 3.10
N ARG A 22 -14.66 4.68 1.96
CA ARG A 22 -16.04 4.67 1.41
C ARG A 22 -16.51 3.28 1.00
N ALA A 23 -15.61 2.48 0.44
CA ALA A 23 -15.92 1.10 0.09
C ALA A 23 -16.17 0.26 1.34
N CYS A 24 -15.32 0.34 2.36
CA CYS A 24 -15.52 -0.37 3.63
C CYS A 24 -16.87 -0.05 4.28
N LEU A 25 -17.34 1.19 4.19
CA LEU A 25 -18.65 1.62 4.73
C LEU A 25 -19.84 1.16 3.87
N ALA A 26 -19.62 0.82 2.61
CA ALA A 26 -20.68 0.45 1.65
C ALA A 26 -20.71 -1.04 1.33
N LEU A 27 -19.67 -1.78 1.70
CA LEU A 27 -19.61 -3.23 1.51
C LEU A 27 -20.53 -3.92 2.52
N PRO A 28 -21.19 -5.02 2.10
CA PRO A 28 -21.85 -5.91 3.04
C PRO A 28 -20.85 -6.50 4.04
N ASP A 29 -21.33 -6.83 5.23
CA ASP A 29 -20.53 -7.52 6.22
C ASP A 29 -20.12 -8.91 5.70
N GLY A 30 -18.83 -9.24 5.85
CA GLY A 30 -18.34 -10.55 5.46
C GLY A 30 -17.03 -10.51 4.67
N MET A 31 -16.24 -11.56 4.82
CA MET A 31 -14.93 -11.67 4.18
C MET A 31 -15.03 -11.75 2.66
N THR A 32 -16.06 -12.44 2.15
CA THR A 32 -16.27 -12.66 0.72
C THR A 32 -16.45 -11.34 -0.03
N ALA A 33 -17.30 -10.43 0.50
CA ALA A 33 -17.53 -9.12 -0.12
C ALA A 33 -16.24 -8.27 -0.22
N TYR A 34 -15.38 -8.33 0.79
CA TYR A 34 -14.07 -7.65 0.75
C TYR A 34 -13.13 -8.27 -0.27
N ILE A 35 -13.09 -9.61 -0.37
CA ILE A 35 -12.26 -10.31 -1.35
C ILE A 35 -12.73 -9.98 -2.76
N ASP A 36 -14.04 -9.99 -3.02
CA ASP A 36 -14.62 -9.64 -4.32
C ASP A 36 -14.28 -8.20 -4.72
N TYR A 37 -14.41 -7.26 -3.78
CA TYR A 37 -14.01 -5.87 -3.98
C TYR A 37 -12.54 -5.72 -4.33
N LEU A 38 -11.64 -6.41 -3.62
CA LEU A 38 -10.21 -6.35 -3.90
C LEU A 38 -9.86 -7.08 -5.21
N THR A 39 -10.53 -8.17 -5.53
CA THR A 39 -10.40 -8.85 -6.83
C THR A 39 -10.76 -7.89 -7.96
N LEU A 40 -11.93 -7.25 -7.88
CA LEU A 40 -12.37 -6.25 -8.84
C LEU A 40 -11.37 -5.09 -8.98
N SER A 41 -10.88 -4.56 -7.85
CA SER A 41 -9.91 -3.46 -7.85
C SER A 41 -8.60 -3.87 -8.50
N ASN A 42 -8.09 -5.08 -8.26
CA ASN A 42 -6.85 -5.58 -8.89
C ASN A 42 -7.04 -5.85 -10.39
N VAL A 43 -8.20 -6.38 -10.81
CA VAL A 43 -8.52 -6.55 -12.25
C VAL A 43 -8.54 -5.20 -12.96
N LEU A 44 -9.17 -4.19 -12.38
CA LEU A 44 -9.21 -2.85 -12.96
C LEU A 44 -7.82 -2.19 -12.97
N ALA A 45 -7.01 -2.38 -11.92
CA ALA A 45 -5.64 -1.88 -11.88
C ALA A 45 -4.75 -2.55 -12.95
N ALA A 46 -4.90 -3.86 -13.15
CA ALA A 46 -4.23 -4.58 -14.24
C ALA A 46 -4.69 -4.08 -15.61
N ALA A 47 -5.99 -3.75 -15.79
CA ALA A 47 -6.51 -3.18 -17.01
C ALA A 47 -5.93 -1.78 -17.29
N PHE A 48 -5.83 -0.90 -16.28
CA PHE A 48 -5.16 0.40 -16.43
C PHE A 48 -3.68 0.24 -16.82
N ALA A 49 -2.97 -0.72 -16.22
CA ALA A 49 -1.58 -1.02 -16.57
C ALA A 49 -1.46 -1.58 -18.00
N ALA A 50 -2.40 -2.43 -18.44
CA ALA A 50 -2.45 -2.93 -19.81
C ALA A 50 -2.70 -1.80 -20.83
N VAL A 51 -3.62 -0.87 -20.53
CA VAL A 51 -3.85 0.33 -21.37
C VAL A 51 -2.59 1.18 -21.45
N SER A 52 -1.90 1.41 -20.32
CA SER A 52 -0.62 2.13 -20.29
C SER A 52 0.46 1.43 -21.13
N LEU A 53 0.52 0.10 -21.10
CA LEU A 53 1.44 -0.72 -21.90
C LEU A 53 1.15 -0.56 -23.40
N VAL A 54 -0.10 -0.60 -23.80
CA VAL A 54 -0.50 -0.42 -25.21
C VAL A 54 -0.19 1.00 -25.68
N ILE A 55 -0.41 2.03 -24.86
CA ILE A 55 -0.10 3.43 -25.20
C ILE A 55 1.41 3.63 -25.34
N SER A 56 2.23 3.01 -24.49
CA SER A 56 3.70 3.13 -24.60
C SER A 56 4.25 2.38 -25.81
N ALA A 57 3.51 1.42 -26.36
CA ALA A 57 3.89 0.54 -27.48
C ALA A 57 5.28 -0.12 -27.31
N ASP A 58 5.77 -0.16 -26.09
CA ASP A 58 7.09 -0.71 -25.75
C ASP A 58 6.89 -2.06 -25.05
N PHE A 59 7.17 -3.13 -25.75
CA PHE A 59 7.15 -4.50 -25.22
C PHE A 59 8.56 -5.05 -24.97
N SER A 60 9.57 -4.20 -25.12
CA SER A 60 10.98 -4.56 -24.93
C SER A 60 11.39 -4.58 -23.45
N GLY A 61 12.56 -5.11 -23.17
CA GLY A 61 13.19 -5.00 -21.86
C GLY A 61 12.58 -5.83 -20.73
N PHE A 62 11.71 -6.82 -21.04
CA PHE A 62 11.13 -7.71 -20.04
C PHE A 62 11.77 -9.10 -20.12
N ASN A 63 12.66 -9.39 -19.19
CA ASN A 63 13.40 -10.64 -19.11
C ASN A 63 12.84 -11.57 -18.00
N ALA A 64 13.41 -12.77 -17.87
CA ALA A 64 13.00 -13.76 -16.87
C ALA A 64 13.14 -13.23 -15.43
N GLU A 65 14.17 -12.41 -15.14
CA GLU A 65 14.35 -11.80 -13.82
C GLU A 65 13.21 -10.83 -13.51
N ALA A 66 12.84 -9.96 -14.45
CA ALA A 66 11.72 -9.04 -14.32
C ALA A 66 10.40 -9.78 -14.07
N PHE A 67 10.18 -10.89 -14.78
CA PHE A 67 9.01 -11.75 -14.57
C PHE A 67 8.98 -12.33 -13.16
N VAL A 68 10.10 -12.88 -12.67
CA VAL A 68 10.21 -13.45 -11.32
C VAL A 68 9.93 -12.38 -10.26
N ILE A 69 10.50 -11.17 -10.40
CA ILE A 69 10.25 -10.06 -9.45
C ILE A 69 8.77 -9.68 -9.45
N ALA A 70 8.13 -9.62 -10.63
CA ALA A 70 6.69 -9.32 -10.74
C ALA A 70 5.81 -10.40 -10.09
N MET A 71 6.16 -11.68 -10.27
CA MET A 71 5.50 -12.83 -9.63
C MET A 71 5.56 -12.74 -8.11
N PHE A 72 6.74 -12.47 -7.54
CA PHE A 72 6.90 -12.26 -6.10
C PHE A 72 6.10 -11.05 -5.61
N SER A 73 6.20 -9.91 -6.31
CA SER A 73 5.47 -8.70 -5.98
C SER A 73 3.96 -8.94 -5.92
N GLY A 74 3.40 -9.58 -6.95
CA GLY A 74 1.97 -9.89 -7.02
C GLY A 74 1.53 -10.91 -5.96
N THR A 75 2.34 -11.92 -5.69
CA THR A 75 2.05 -12.91 -4.64
C THR A 75 2.04 -12.26 -3.26
N PHE A 76 3.03 -11.41 -2.93
CA PHE A 76 3.03 -10.67 -1.67
C PHE A 76 1.87 -9.70 -1.58
N LEU A 77 1.46 -9.06 -2.69
CA LEU A 77 0.29 -8.19 -2.72
C LEU A 77 -1.00 -8.97 -2.43
N ALA A 78 -1.16 -10.17 -2.97
CA ALA A 78 -2.31 -11.03 -2.69
C ALA A 78 -2.35 -11.48 -1.22
N LEU A 79 -1.23 -11.97 -0.70
CA LEU A 79 -1.11 -12.39 0.70
C LEU A 79 -1.33 -11.22 1.66
N GLY A 80 -0.78 -10.03 1.35
CA GLY A 80 -0.95 -8.82 2.13
C GLY A 80 -2.41 -8.37 2.17
N SER A 81 -3.09 -8.41 1.03
CA SER A 81 -4.52 -8.11 0.93
C SER A 81 -5.36 -9.06 1.79
N TYR A 82 -5.09 -10.36 1.71
CA TYR A 82 -5.77 -11.37 2.51
C TYR A 82 -5.52 -11.20 4.02
N CYS A 83 -4.26 -11.02 4.42
CA CYS A 83 -3.89 -10.77 5.81
C CYS A 83 -4.49 -9.46 6.34
N GLY A 84 -4.48 -8.41 5.52
CA GLY A 84 -5.07 -7.11 5.84
C GLY A 84 -6.57 -7.19 6.12
N ILE A 85 -7.33 -7.91 5.26
CA ILE A 85 -8.77 -8.13 5.48
C ILE A 85 -9.00 -8.89 6.78
N LYS A 86 -8.28 -9.98 7.00
CA LYS A 86 -8.43 -10.77 8.25
C LYS A 86 -8.11 -9.96 9.50
N ALA A 87 -7.09 -9.13 9.45
CA ALA A 87 -6.75 -8.23 10.54
C ALA A 87 -7.86 -7.16 10.76
N LEU A 88 -8.43 -6.63 9.66
CA LEU A 88 -9.51 -5.66 9.69
C LEU A 88 -10.78 -6.26 10.33
N LEU A 89 -11.20 -7.43 9.89
CA LEU A 89 -12.37 -8.14 10.41
C LEU A 89 -12.17 -8.62 11.87
N GLY A 90 -10.92 -8.79 12.31
CA GLY A 90 -10.57 -9.04 13.71
C GLY A 90 -10.71 -7.82 14.64
N GLY A 91 -11.26 -6.69 14.14
CA GLY A 91 -11.53 -5.49 14.94
C GLY A 91 -10.33 -4.58 15.20
N THR A 92 -9.22 -4.76 14.47
CA THR A 92 -7.96 -4.03 14.69
C THR A 92 -7.61 -3.12 13.51
N ILE A 93 -8.56 -2.27 13.06
CA ILE A 93 -8.38 -1.37 11.90
C ILE A 93 -7.14 -0.49 12.07
N VAL A 94 -7.00 0.12 13.24
CA VAL A 94 -5.90 1.04 13.54
C VAL A 94 -4.56 0.30 13.52
N LEU A 95 -4.50 -0.87 14.17
CA LEU A 95 -3.28 -1.66 14.24
C LEU A 95 -2.89 -2.23 12.88
N SER A 96 -3.85 -2.64 12.05
CA SER A 96 -3.61 -3.07 10.67
C SER A 96 -2.99 -1.94 9.82
N SER A 97 -3.48 -0.71 9.99
CA SER A 97 -2.91 0.46 9.28
C SER A 97 -1.49 0.80 9.77
N ILE A 98 -1.22 0.70 11.08
CA ILE A 98 0.13 0.88 11.65
C ILE A 98 1.08 -0.16 11.07
N CYS A 99 0.70 -1.45 11.09
CA CYS A 99 1.51 -2.54 10.56
C CYS A 99 1.79 -2.36 9.06
N SER A 100 0.79 -1.96 8.29
CA SER A 100 0.96 -1.68 6.86
C SER A 100 1.95 -0.54 6.62
N THR A 101 1.86 0.56 7.37
CA THR A 101 2.80 1.69 7.26
C THR A 101 4.20 1.31 7.75
N ALA A 102 4.31 0.55 8.83
CA ALA A 102 5.58 0.06 9.37
C ALA A 102 6.30 -0.88 8.38
N GLY A 103 5.57 -1.46 7.42
CA GLY A 103 6.15 -2.24 6.32
C GLY A 103 7.28 -1.54 5.58
N LEU A 104 7.37 -0.19 5.63
CA LEU A 104 8.49 0.58 5.05
C LEU A 104 9.87 0.17 5.61
N ILE A 105 9.93 -0.42 6.82
CA ILE A 105 11.18 -0.92 7.41
C ILE A 105 11.79 -2.03 6.55
N VAL A 106 10.96 -2.90 5.97
CA VAL A 106 11.42 -4.05 5.18
C VAL A 106 12.25 -3.63 3.96
N PRO A 107 11.78 -2.73 3.05
CA PRO A 107 12.58 -2.30 1.93
C PRO A 107 13.81 -1.48 2.37
N CYS A 108 13.78 -0.79 3.52
CA CYS A 108 14.95 -0.10 4.05
C CYS A 108 16.05 -1.09 4.47
N ILE A 109 15.69 -2.13 5.24
CA ILE A 109 16.65 -3.16 5.68
C ILE A 109 17.15 -3.97 4.48
N LEU A 110 16.24 -4.45 3.61
CA LEU A 110 16.63 -5.24 2.44
C LEU A 110 17.39 -4.41 1.40
N GLY A 111 17.08 -3.11 1.29
CA GLY A 111 17.82 -2.17 0.46
C GLY A 111 19.26 -2.01 0.93
N ALA A 112 19.47 -1.91 2.26
CA ALA A 112 20.81 -1.85 2.83
C ALA A 112 21.62 -3.13 2.60
N ILE A 113 20.97 -4.32 2.71
CA ILE A 113 21.64 -5.61 2.59
C ILE A 113 21.88 -6.00 1.12
N PHE A 114 20.89 -5.84 0.24
CA PHE A 114 20.92 -6.39 -1.12
C PHE A 114 21.16 -5.37 -2.23
N LEU A 115 20.96 -4.08 -1.97
CA LEU A 115 21.04 -3.02 -2.96
C LEU A 115 22.18 -2.02 -2.68
N ASN A 116 23.02 -2.30 -1.68
CA ASN A 116 24.11 -1.40 -1.26
C ASN A 116 23.64 0.03 -0.96
N GLU A 117 22.46 0.18 -0.35
CA GLU A 117 21.92 1.46 0.13
C GLU A 117 22.15 1.59 1.65
N PRO A 118 23.36 1.96 2.12
CA PRO A 118 23.62 2.06 3.55
C PRO A 118 22.72 3.12 4.17
N MET A 119 22.12 2.80 5.30
CA MET A 119 21.35 3.77 6.08
C MET A 119 22.24 4.38 7.18
N SER A 120 22.18 5.70 7.31
CA SER A 120 22.78 6.40 8.43
C SER A 120 22.04 6.02 9.73
N PRO A 121 22.75 5.89 10.88
CA PRO A 121 22.10 5.70 12.18
C PRO A 121 21.05 6.76 12.49
N ILE A 122 21.27 7.98 12.04
CA ILE A 122 20.33 9.10 12.18
C ILE A 122 19.03 8.84 11.39
N GLN A 123 19.13 8.31 10.17
CA GLN A 123 17.95 7.94 9.38
C GLN A 123 17.10 6.86 10.09
N ILE A 124 17.73 5.88 10.73
CA ILE A 124 17.04 4.84 11.50
C ILE A 124 16.24 5.47 12.65
N VAL A 125 16.82 6.41 13.37
CA VAL A 125 16.12 7.14 14.45
C VAL A 125 14.91 7.90 13.90
N PHE A 126 15.07 8.63 12.78
CA PHE A 126 13.95 9.38 12.19
C PHE A 126 12.87 8.49 11.57
N ILE A 127 13.22 7.32 11.06
CA ILE A 127 12.22 6.31 10.65
C ILE A 127 11.40 5.85 11.88
N ALA A 128 12.04 5.59 13.00
CA ALA A 128 11.34 5.24 14.24
C ALA A 128 10.42 6.38 14.74
N VAL A 129 10.89 7.64 14.67
CA VAL A 129 10.06 8.82 15.00
C VAL A 129 8.89 8.97 14.04
N LEU A 130 9.09 8.72 12.74
CA LEU A 130 8.04 8.73 11.73
C LEU A 130 6.95 7.67 12.03
N LEU A 131 7.34 6.47 12.41
CA LEU A 131 6.41 5.42 12.80
C LEU A 131 5.65 5.78 14.09
N PHE A 132 6.35 6.35 15.07
CA PHE A 132 5.71 6.84 16.29
C PHE A 132 4.71 7.96 15.99
N SER A 133 5.04 8.88 15.08
CA SER A 133 4.12 9.94 14.64
C SER A 133 2.84 9.36 14.00
N THR A 134 2.94 8.27 13.25
CA THR A 134 1.79 7.57 12.67
C THR A 134 0.84 7.06 13.76
N VAL A 135 1.38 6.54 14.85
CA VAL A 135 0.57 6.12 16.01
C VAL A 135 -0.13 7.31 16.67
N LEU A 136 0.53 8.48 16.75
CA LEU A 136 -0.07 9.70 17.28
C LEU A 136 -1.20 10.24 16.41
N LEU A 137 -1.11 10.07 15.09
CA LEU A 137 -2.12 10.53 14.13
C LEU A 137 -3.39 9.70 14.15
N MET A 138 -3.34 8.47 14.64
CA MET A 138 -4.51 7.59 14.67
C MET A 138 -5.44 7.95 15.83
N LYS A 139 -6.70 8.18 15.50
CA LYS A 139 -7.78 8.43 16.47
C LYS A 139 -8.06 7.17 17.28
N SER A 140 -8.14 7.37 18.60
CA SER A 140 -8.62 6.41 19.60
C SER A 140 -7.64 5.31 20.03
N SER A 141 -7.21 5.47 21.26
CA SER A 141 -6.45 4.44 21.98
C SER A 141 -7.31 3.34 22.58
N HIS A 142 -8.64 3.49 22.61
CA HIS A 142 -9.53 2.52 23.27
C HIS A 142 -9.71 1.21 22.50
N ASP A 143 -9.55 1.23 21.15
CA ASP A 143 -9.72 0.06 20.28
C ASP A 143 -8.41 -0.49 19.73
N LEU A 144 -7.25 -0.02 20.23
CA LEU A 144 -5.93 -0.45 19.76
C LEU A 144 -5.68 -1.94 20.02
N PHE A 145 -6.23 -2.50 21.07
CA PHE A 145 -5.98 -3.84 21.54
C PHE A 145 -7.27 -4.66 21.71
N GLY A 146 -8.26 -4.48 20.84
CA GLY A 146 -9.42 -5.36 20.82
C GLY A 146 -9.04 -6.82 21.05
N SER A 147 -9.86 -7.79 20.96
CA SER A 147 -9.54 -9.21 21.21
C SER A 147 -8.40 -9.70 20.28
N LEU A 148 -7.14 -9.40 20.65
CA LEU A 148 -5.95 -9.87 19.91
C LEU A 148 -5.85 -11.40 20.06
N THR A 149 -6.40 -12.10 19.08
CA THR A 149 -6.15 -13.54 18.99
C THR A 149 -4.76 -13.80 18.35
N PRO A 150 -4.11 -14.93 18.65
CA PRO A 150 -2.85 -15.28 17.98
C PRO A 150 -2.95 -15.28 16.45
N LYS A 151 -4.14 -15.61 15.89
CA LYS A 151 -4.42 -15.55 14.46
C LYS A 151 -4.41 -14.12 13.94
N THR A 152 -4.99 -13.18 14.69
CA THR A 152 -4.98 -11.74 14.34
C THR A 152 -3.56 -11.18 14.36
N VAL A 153 -2.76 -11.54 15.37
CA VAL A 153 -1.35 -11.12 15.45
C VAL A 153 -0.55 -11.65 14.25
N LEU A 154 -0.74 -12.92 13.88
CA LEU A 154 -0.10 -13.49 12.70
C LEU A 154 -0.49 -12.77 11.40
N CYS A 155 -1.76 -12.41 11.27
CA CYS A 155 -2.24 -11.65 10.10
C CYS A 155 -1.68 -10.22 10.08
N LEU A 156 -1.54 -9.56 11.23
CA LEU A 156 -0.91 -8.23 11.34
C LEU A 156 0.57 -8.28 10.93
N PHE A 157 1.30 -9.27 11.42
CA PHE A 157 2.69 -9.49 11.01
C PHE A 157 2.80 -9.84 9.52
N GLY A 158 1.90 -10.70 9.02
CA GLY A 158 1.80 -11.01 7.61
C GLY A 158 1.57 -9.75 6.75
N ASN A 159 0.63 -8.88 7.15
CA ASN A 159 0.37 -7.61 6.46
C ASN A 159 1.58 -6.66 6.47
N PHE A 160 2.26 -6.54 7.62
CA PHE A 160 3.52 -5.77 7.75
C PHE A 160 4.58 -6.27 6.77
N PHE A 161 4.89 -7.56 6.81
CA PHE A 161 5.97 -8.16 6.02
C PHE A 161 5.66 -8.13 4.52
N THR A 162 4.46 -8.55 4.13
CA THR A 162 4.08 -8.63 2.71
C THR A 162 3.98 -7.27 2.06
N ASN A 163 3.46 -6.25 2.76
CA ASN A 163 3.42 -4.89 2.25
C ASN A 163 4.84 -4.33 2.01
N GLY A 164 5.74 -4.58 2.96
CA GLY A 164 7.15 -4.21 2.80
C GLY A 164 7.84 -4.97 1.66
N MET A 165 7.54 -6.24 1.46
CA MET A 165 8.08 -7.03 0.35
C MET A 165 7.60 -6.53 -1.01
N VAL A 166 6.34 -6.07 -1.13
CA VAL A 166 5.86 -5.42 -2.37
C VAL A 166 6.70 -4.17 -2.67
N MET A 167 6.94 -3.32 -1.67
CA MET A 167 7.78 -2.12 -1.83
C MET A 167 9.22 -2.47 -2.20
N PHE A 168 9.79 -3.52 -1.59
CA PHE A 168 11.12 -4.00 -1.94
C PHE A 168 11.19 -4.54 -3.37
N CYS A 169 10.18 -5.30 -3.83
CA CYS A 169 10.11 -5.78 -5.21
C CYS A 169 10.03 -4.62 -6.22
N GLN A 170 9.27 -3.55 -5.91
CA GLN A 170 9.24 -2.33 -6.73
C GLN A 170 10.64 -1.69 -6.84
N LYS A 171 11.34 -1.59 -5.72
CA LYS A 171 12.69 -1.04 -5.65
C LYS A 171 13.69 -1.92 -6.42
N LEU A 172 13.63 -3.23 -6.17
CA LEU A 172 14.48 -4.22 -6.83
C LEU A 172 14.30 -4.19 -8.37
N PHE A 173 13.04 -4.15 -8.83
CA PHE A 173 12.74 -4.04 -10.26
C PHE A 173 13.34 -2.76 -10.86
N GLY A 174 13.12 -1.60 -10.23
CA GLY A 174 13.62 -0.34 -10.76
C GLY A 174 15.16 -0.27 -10.86
N ILE A 175 15.87 -0.90 -9.91
CA ILE A 175 17.35 -0.92 -9.91
C ILE A 175 17.91 -1.98 -10.87
N ARG A 176 17.32 -3.20 -10.87
CA ARG A 176 17.83 -4.32 -11.68
C ARG A 176 17.42 -4.24 -13.14
N GLN A 177 16.32 -3.54 -13.41
CA GLN A 177 15.73 -3.42 -14.75
C GLN A 177 15.50 -1.94 -15.11
N PRO A 178 16.57 -1.13 -15.23
CA PRO A 178 16.45 0.31 -15.50
C PRO A 178 15.73 0.62 -16.81
N ASP A 179 15.89 -0.25 -17.82
CA ASP A 179 15.22 -0.17 -19.12
C ASP A 179 13.97 -1.06 -19.19
N GLY A 180 13.58 -1.66 -18.06
CA GLY A 180 12.44 -2.56 -17.96
C GLY A 180 11.11 -1.83 -18.10
N ASN A 181 10.14 -2.44 -18.80
CA ASN A 181 8.82 -1.86 -18.96
C ASN A 181 8.02 -1.90 -17.65
N VAL A 182 7.91 -0.73 -17.01
CA VAL A 182 7.21 -0.54 -15.72
C VAL A 182 5.71 -0.86 -15.83
N SER A 183 5.09 -0.61 -17.00
CA SER A 183 3.67 -0.91 -17.21
C SER A 183 3.41 -2.42 -17.25
N LEU A 184 4.30 -3.19 -17.88
CA LEU A 184 4.22 -4.65 -17.91
C LEU A 184 4.45 -5.24 -16.51
N PHE A 185 5.46 -4.74 -15.77
CA PHE A 185 5.68 -5.09 -14.37
C PHE A 185 4.45 -4.84 -13.51
N SER A 186 3.83 -3.65 -13.64
CA SER A 186 2.63 -3.28 -12.90
C SER A 186 1.43 -4.16 -13.27
N MET A 187 1.26 -4.45 -14.56
CA MET A 187 0.18 -5.33 -15.04
C MET A 187 0.27 -6.71 -14.40
N LEU A 188 1.45 -7.33 -14.40
CA LEU A 188 1.65 -8.64 -13.77
C LEU A 188 1.49 -8.57 -12.26
N THR A 189 2.02 -7.52 -11.60
CA THR A 189 1.88 -7.31 -10.16
C THR A 189 0.41 -7.23 -9.73
N PHE A 190 -0.50 -6.72 -10.56
CA PHE A 190 -1.94 -6.66 -10.24
C PHE A 190 -2.72 -7.88 -10.76
N LEU A 191 -2.28 -8.50 -11.86
CA LEU A 191 -2.96 -9.68 -12.43
C LEU A 191 -2.86 -10.88 -11.48
N ILE A 192 -1.71 -11.10 -10.86
CA ILE A 192 -1.48 -12.22 -9.95
C ILE A 192 -2.43 -12.18 -8.75
N PRO A 193 -2.54 -11.09 -7.96
CA PRO A 193 -3.50 -11.01 -6.88
C PRO A 193 -4.95 -11.05 -7.38
N ALA A 194 -5.25 -10.51 -8.56
CA ALA A 194 -6.58 -10.64 -9.16
C ALA A 194 -6.96 -12.11 -9.34
N VAL A 195 -6.08 -12.93 -9.90
CA VAL A 195 -6.31 -14.37 -10.09
C VAL A 195 -6.36 -15.11 -8.75
N MET A 196 -5.41 -14.87 -7.84
CA MET A 196 -5.35 -15.55 -6.55
C MET A 196 -6.59 -15.24 -5.70
N LEU A 197 -7.00 -13.98 -5.61
CA LEU A 197 -8.17 -13.58 -4.85
C LEU A 197 -9.46 -14.04 -5.51
N ALA A 198 -9.53 -14.08 -6.85
CA ALA A 198 -10.67 -14.66 -7.57
C ALA A 198 -10.84 -16.15 -7.26
N VAL A 199 -9.76 -16.92 -7.23
CA VAL A 199 -9.81 -18.35 -6.84
C VAL A 199 -10.29 -18.50 -5.39
N ILE A 200 -9.81 -17.66 -4.46
CA ILE A 200 -10.27 -17.67 -3.07
C ILE A 200 -11.78 -17.32 -3.02
N SER A 201 -12.20 -16.26 -3.72
CA SER A 201 -13.61 -15.84 -3.79
C SER A 201 -14.49 -16.99 -4.31
N LEU A 202 -14.14 -17.59 -5.44
CA LEU A 202 -14.89 -18.70 -6.03
C LEU A 202 -14.99 -19.91 -5.09
N THR A 203 -13.91 -20.24 -4.37
CA THR A 203 -13.92 -21.34 -3.41
C THR A 203 -14.81 -21.04 -2.19
N MET A 204 -14.87 -19.80 -1.74
CA MET A 204 -15.73 -19.37 -0.63
C MET A 204 -17.22 -19.38 -1.07
N HIS A 205 -17.53 -18.89 -2.26
CA HIS A 205 -18.88 -18.95 -2.83
C HIS A 205 -19.35 -20.40 -3.02
N ALA A 206 -18.51 -21.29 -3.54
CA ALA A 206 -18.83 -22.70 -3.72
C ALA A 206 -19.10 -23.45 -2.41
N LYS A 207 -18.49 -23.02 -1.31
CA LYS A 207 -18.71 -23.61 0.03
C LYS A 207 -19.94 -23.04 0.76
N GLY A 208 -20.65 -22.10 0.16
CA GLY A 208 -21.82 -21.46 0.78
C GLY A 208 -21.53 -20.74 2.10
N GLN A 209 -20.29 -20.29 2.30
CA GLN A 209 -19.80 -19.78 3.60
C GLN A 209 -20.40 -18.43 3.99
N GLU A 210 -21.02 -17.70 3.09
CA GLU A 210 -21.69 -16.41 3.37
C GLU A 210 -22.82 -16.15 2.36
N ASN A 211 -23.83 -15.36 2.77
CA ASN A 211 -24.89 -14.89 1.90
C ASN A 211 -24.30 -14.10 0.72
N THR A 212 -24.49 -14.61 -0.48
CA THR A 212 -23.99 -14.04 -1.73
C THR A 212 -24.76 -12.76 -2.08
N GLN A 213 -24.53 -11.69 -1.37
CA GLN A 213 -25.10 -10.38 -1.73
C GLN A 213 -24.30 -9.80 -2.90
N LYS A 214 -25.01 -9.43 -3.96
CA LYS A 214 -24.41 -8.75 -5.11
C LYS A 214 -23.77 -7.43 -4.65
N LEU A 215 -22.54 -7.16 -5.08
CA LEU A 215 -21.87 -5.90 -4.81
C LEU A 215 -22.73 -4.71 -5.28
N PRO A 216 -23.02 -3.72 -4.43
CA PRO A 216 -23.74 -2.52 -4.81
C PRO A 216 -23.08 -1.80 -6.00
N LYS A 217 -23.86 -1.21 -6.90
CA LYS A 217 -23.32 -0.49 -8.07
C LYS A 217 -22.27 0.60 -7.69
N LYS A 218 -22.43 1.24 -6.55
CA LYS A 218 -21.47 2.24 -6.03
C LYS A 218 -20.06 1.67 -5.81
N ILE A 219 -19.96 0.38 -5.46
CA ILE A 219 -18.69 -0.29 -5.22
C ILE A 219 -17.83 -0.36 -6.48
N TRP A 220 -18.45 -0.51 -7.67
CA TRP A 220 -17.72 -0.49 -8.94
C TRP A 220 -16.99 0.84 -9.18
N VAL A 221 -17.65 1.95 -8.84
CA VAL A 221 -17.06 3.29 -8.95
C VAL A 221 -15.91 3.45 -7.95
N TYR A 222 -16.11 3.00 -6.71
CA TYR A 222 -15.06 3.06 -5.69
C TYR A 222 -13.85 2.17 -6.04
N ALA A 223 -14.11 0.98 -6.59
CA ALA A 223 -13.06 0.09 -7.09
C ALA A 223 -12.28 0.72 -8.24
N ALA A 224 -12.96 1.41 -9.19
CA ALA A 224 -12.30 2.06 -10.31
C ALA A 224 -11.37 3.21 -9.85
N PHE A 225 -11.82 4.08 -8.94
CA PHE A 225 -10.97 5.14 -8.39
C PHE A 225 -9.82 4.59 -7.56
N LEU A 226 -10.06 3.54 -6.76
CA LEU A 226 -9.00 2.85 -6.01
C LEU A 226 -7.97 2.25 -6.97
N ALA A 227 -8.42 1.52 -7.99
CA ALA A 227 -7.58 0.85 -8.97
C ALA A 227 -6.71 1.86 -9.74
N PHE A 228 -7.30 2.96 -10.18
CA PHE A 228 -6.55 4.04 -10.85
C PHE A 228 -5.49 4.64 -9.92
N ALA A 229 -5.85 4.96 -8.68
CA ALA A 229 -4.91 5.52 -7.72
C ALA A 229 -3.74 4.56 -7.43
N VAL A 230 -4.04 3.28 -7.20
CA VAL A 230 -3.01 2.26 -6.92
C VAL A 230 -2.12 2.01 -8.14
N PHE A 231 -2.70 1.99 -9.34
CA PHE A 231 -1.93 1.91 -10.59
C PHE A 231 -0.95 3.08 -10.73
N VAL A 232 -1.39 4.33 -10.56
CA VAL A 232 -0.53 5.52 -10.66
C VAL A 232 0.57 5.49 -9.60
N ILE A 233 0.25 5.11 -8.35
CA ILE A 233 1.24 4.95 -7.29
C ILE A 233 2.29 3.92 -7.69
N GLN A 234 1.87 2.74 -8.17
CA GLN A 234 2.76 1.67 -8.60
C GLN A 234 3.72 2.15 -9.70
N GLN A 235 3.21 2.82 -10.73
CA GLN A 235 4.01 3.35 -11.84
C GLN A 235 5.09 4.33 -11.34
N PHE A 236 4.68 5.35 -10.60
CA PHE A 236 5.61 6.40 -10.19
C PHE A 236 6.58 5.97 -9.10
N VAL A 237 6.17 5.10 -8.16
CA VAL A 237 7.09 4.54 -7.17
C VAL A 237 8.16 3.71 -7.86
N THR A 238 7.78 2.85 -8.83
CA THR A 238 8.74 2.03 -9.57
C THR A 238 9.70 2.89 -10.40
N LEU A 239 9.20 3.95 -11.08
CA LEU A 239 10.02 4.89 -11.85
C LEU A 239 10.99 5.72 -10.97
N LEU A 240 10.62 6.00 -9.73
CA LEU A 240 11.45 6.75 -8.79
C LEU A 240 12.46 5.89 -8.05
N SER A 241 12.19 4.60 -7.93
CA SER A 241 12.98 3.70 -7.10
C SER A 241 14.48 3.63 -7.46
N PRO A 242 14.94 3.73 -8.71
CA PRO A 242 16.37 3.80 -9.01
C PRO A 242 17.01 5.17 -8.69
N LYS A 243 16.20 6.22 -8.47
CA LYS A 243 16.68 7.61 -8.35
C LYS A 243 16.67 8.14 -6.93
N VAL A 244 16.01 7.45 -6.01
CA VAL A 244 15.80 7.90 -4.63
C VAL A 244 16.04 6.72 -3.70
N SER A 245 16.77 6.90 -2.60
CA SER A 245 17.01 5.83 -1.64
C SER A 245 15.72 5.28 -1.03
N SER A 246 15.74 4.02 -0.61
CA SER A 246 14.59 3.35 -0.02
C SER A 246 14.05 4.09 1.20
N ALA A 247 14.95 4.59 2.06
CA ALA A 247 14.59 5.32 3.27
C ALA A 247 13.81 6.60 2.95
N VAL A 248 14.26 7.38 1.97
CA VAL A 248 13.58 8.62 1.56
C VAL A 248 12.28 8.30 0.82
N LEU A 249 12.33 7.47 -0.22
CA LEU A 249 11.18 7.19 -1.07
C LEU A 249 9.98 6.68 -0.25
N PHE A 250 10.18 5.62 0.54
CA PHE A 250 9.07 5.00 1.27
C PHE A 250 8.63 5.78 2.50
N SER A 251 9.51 6.60 3.10
CA SER A 251 9.11 7.53 4.16
C SER A 251 8.18 8.62 3.63
N PHE A 252 8.49 9.20 2.47
CA PHE A 252 7.63 10.21 1.84
C PHE A 252 6.32 9.59 1.31
N VAL A 253 6.37 8.42 0.69
CA VAL A 253 5.18 7.74 0.15
C VAL A 253 4.20 7.34 1.25
N ASN A 254 4.67 6.80 2.37
CA ASN A 254 3.80 6.33 3.45
C ASN A 254 3.57 7.40 4.52
N GLY A 255 4.63 8.06 5.00
CA GLY A 255 4.54 9.12 6.00
C GLY A 255 3.80 10.35 5.47
N GLY A 256 4.15 10.80 4.26
CA GLY A 256 3.47 11.90 3.60
C GLY A 256 1.99 11.62 3.34
N ALA A 257 1.65 10.41 2.92
CA ALA A 257 0.27 9.99 2.76
C ALA A 257 -0.53 10.07 4.05
N THR A 258 0.07 9.66 5.18
CA THR A 258 -0.59 9.70 6.49
C THR A 258 -0.84 11.15 6.93
N VAL A 259 0.13 12.03 6.73
CA VAL A 259 0.00 13.47 7.03
C VAL A 259 -1.11 14.10 6.20
N ILE A 260 -1.12 13.86 4.88
CA ILE A 260 -2.14 14.43 3.99
C ILE A 260 -3.51 13.83 4.30
N ALA A 261 -3.60 12.53 4.60
CA ALA A 261 -4.86 11.91 5.00
C ALA A 261 -5.44 12.55 6.28
N ALA A 262 -4.59 12.87 7.26
CA ALA A 262 -5.00 13.58 8.47
C ALA A 262 -5.47 15.00 8.16
N ALA A 263 -4.77 15.74 7.28
CA ALA A 263 -5.16 17.08 6.85
C ALA A 263 -6.49 17.07 6.08
N VAL A 264 -6.69 16.11 5.17
CA VAL A 264 -7.95 15.93 4.44
C VAL A 264 -9.08 15.51 5.39
N GLY A 265 -8.81 14.66 6.38
CA GLY A 265 -9.75 14.31 7.44
C GLY A 265 -10.27 15.55 8.19
N ALA A 266 -9.37 16.44 8.55
CA ALA A 266 -9.72 17.70 9.20
C ALA A 266 -10.49 18.65 8.26
N ALA A 267 -10.04 18.83 7.03
CA ALA A 267 -10.61 19.80 6.09
C ALA A 267 -11.97 19.34 5.51
N VAL A 268 -12.07 18.07 5.08
CA VAL A 268 -13.25 17.52 4.37
C VAL A 268 -14.30 16.99 5.34
N TYR A 269 -13.84 16.25 6.35
CA TYR A 269 -14.75 15.64 7.34
C TYR A 269 -14.94 16.52 8.59
N ARG A 270 -14.36 17.74 8.62
CA ARG A 270 -14.39 18.67 9.76
C ARG A 270 -14.01 18.00 11.08
N GLU A 271 -13.10 17.05 11.01
CA GLU A 271 -12.60 16.37 12.20
C GLU A 271 -11.73 17.33 12.99
N LYS A 272 -12.03 17.49 14.29
CA LYS A 272 -11.19 18.34 15.17
C LYS A 272 -9.81 17.68 15.31
N LEU A 273 -8.78 18.40 14.89
CA LEU A 273 -7.41 18.03 15.17
C LEU A 273 -7.17 18.15 16.69
N THR A 274 -6.87 17.04 17.32
CA THR A 274 -6.43 17.04 18.71
C THR A 274 -4.98 17.51 18.79
N LEU A 275 -4.54 18.00 19.96
CA LEU A 275 -3.15 18.36 20.19
C LEU A 275 -2.21 17.19 19.84
N ARG A 276 -2.61 15.96 20.18
CA ARG A 276 -1.90 14.73 19.84
C ARG A 276 -1.72 14.57 18.33
N SER A 277 -2.77 14.78 17.53
CA SER A 277 -2.71 14.68 16.07
C SER A 277 -1.84 15.79 15.47
N SER A 278 -1.92 17.01 16.01
CA SER A 278 -1.07 18.13 15.54
C SER A 278 0.41 17.86 15.80
N VAL A 279 0.76 17.36 16.98
CA VAL A 279 2.14 16.92 17.29
C VAL A 279 2.57 15.80 16.36
N GLY A 280 1.71 14.81 16.08
CA GLY A 280 1.98 13.74 15.12
C GLY A 280 2.29 14.26 13.71
N ILE A 281 1.53 15.24 13.21
CA ILE A 281 1.80 15.89 11.91
C ILE A 281 3.20 16.53 11.88
N VAL A 282 3.50 17.35 12.90
CA VAL A 282 4.79 18.05 12.98
C VAL A 282 5.94 17.07 13.04
N LEU A 283 5.85 16.03 13.87
CA LEU A 283 6.89 14.99 13.97
C LEU A 283 7.06 14.22 12.67
N ALA A 284 5.98 13.88 11.96
CA ALA A 284 6.05 13.18 10.69
C ALA A 284 6.78 14.03 9.63
N VAL A 285 6.40 15.30 9.49
CA VAL A 285 7.03 16.22 8.52
C VAL A 285 8.50 16.45 8.87
N ALA A 286 8.81 16.72 10.13
CA ALA A 286 10.19 16.90 10.59
C ALA A 286 11.05 15.65 10.31
N SER A 287 10.52 14.46 10.63
CA SER A 287 11.23 13.20 10.38
C SER A 287 11.50 12.97 8.89
N MET A 288 10.55 13.23 8.00
CA MET A 288 10.75 13.09 6.56
C MET A 288 11.83 14.04 6.04
N ILE A 289 11.82 15.29 6.50
CA ILE A 289 12.85 16.29 6.14
C ILE A 289 14.23 15.83 6.63
N CYS A 290 14.33 15.40 7.89
CA CYS A 290 15.60 14.91 8.44
C CYS A 290 16.11 13.66 7.71
N ILE A 291 15.24 12.69 7.38
CA ILE A 291 15.63 11.50 6.61
C ILE A 291 16.26 11.91 5.27
N LYS A 292 15.72 12.96 4.62
CA LYS A 292 16.29 13.47 3.36
C LYS A 292 17.59 14.24 3.54
N ILE A 293 17.74 15.02 4.61
CA ILE A 293 18.95 15.80 4.87
C ILE A 293 20.14 14.89 5.18
N PHE A 294 19.91 13.77 5.84
CA PHE A 294 20.95 12.82 6.25
C PHE A 294 21.12 11.65 5.26
N GLU A 295 20.59 11.78 4.04
CA GLU A 295 20.87 10.89 2.92
C GLU A 295 22.27 11.15 2.35
#